data_7ce8960ca232629349801a3964e95df4
#
_entry.id   7ce8960ca232629349801a3964e95df4
#
_cell.length_a   1.000
_cell.length_b   1.000
_cell.length_c   1.000
_cell.angle_alpha   90.00
_cell.angle_beta   90.00
_cell.angle_gamma   90.00
#
_symmetry.space_group_name_H-M   'P 1'
#
loop_
_entity.id
_entity.type
_entity.pdbx_description
1 polymer ?
#
loop_
_entity_poly.entity_id
_entity_poly.type
_entity_poly.pdbx_seq_one_letter_code
_entity_poly.pdbx_strand_id
1 'polypeptide(L)'
;QRQMCIRDRCMQHVNQIKHKLGISGVLTSVSSWSVKDDPIYGQGAQIDLLIERADNVVNVCEIKFSQDKYVISQDYSRNLAHKIERFLQTTKTRKTLHLTMITVNGLAHNEYWGMVQSEVVADDLFHE
;
A
#
# COMPACT_ATOMS: atom_id res chain seq x y z
N GLN A 1 -15.39 22.64 -9.29
CA GLN A 1 -15.23 21.21 -9.49
C GLN A 1 -14.12 20.66 -8.61
N ARG A 2 -14.38 19.54 -8.01
CA ARG A 2 -13.48 19.01 -7.00
C ARG A 2 -12.56 17.96 -7.60
N GLN A 3 -11.29 18.10 -7.33
CA GLN A 3 -10.31 17.08 -7.70
C GLN A 3 -10.40 15.89 -6.76
N MET A 4 -10.37 14.72 -7.33
CA MET A 4 -10.37 13.49 -6.56
C MET A 4 -9.00 13.28 -5.93
N CYS A 5 -8.95 12.87 -4.68
CA CYS A 5 -7.68 12.59 -4.04
C CYS A 5 -7.09 11.30 -4.60
N ILE A 6 -5.78 11.14 -4.40
CA ILE A 6 -5.05 10.03 -4.98
C ILE A 6 -5.58 8.69 -4.46
N ARG A 7 -5.89 8.62 -3.16
CA ARG A 7 -6.44 7.39 -2.57
C ARG A 7 -7.76 7.00 -3.23
N ASP A 8 -8.66 7.96 -3.39
CA ASP A 8 -9.97 7.68 -4.00
C ASP A 8 -9.81 7.24 -5.43
N ARG A 9 -8.87 7.84 -6.16
CA ARG A 9 -8.60 7.45 -7.53
C ARG A 9 -8.09 6.00 -7.61
N CYS A 10 -7.22 5.62 -6.71
CA CYS A 10 -6.74 4.23 -6.65
C CYS A 10 -7.87 3.28 -6.31
N MET A 11 -8.77 3.66 -5.40
CA MET A 11 -9.93 2.83 -5.07
C MET A 11 -10.84 2.63 -6.27
N GLN A 12 -11.03 3.67 -7.09
CA GLN A 12 -11.84 3.57 -8.29
C GLN A 12 -11.20 2.73 -9.39
N HIS A 13 -9.87 2.70 -9.42
CA HIS A 13 -9.13 2.02 -10.48
C HIS A 13 -8.46 0.74 -9.99
N VAL A 14 -9.09 0.08 -9.04
CA VAL A 14 -8.51 -1.12 -8.43
C VAL A 14 -8.26 -2.22 -9.46
N ASN A 15 -9.10 -2.31 -10.48
CA ASN A 15 -8.90 -3.32 -11.52
C ASN A 15 -7.62 -3.08 -12.31
N GLN A 16 -7.27 -1.81 -12.53
CA GLN A 16 -6.01 -1.47 -13.19
C GLN A 16 -4.82 -1.81 -12.29
N ILE A 17 -4.94 -1.55 -11.00
CA ILE A 17 -3.90 -1.91 -10.04
C ILE A 17 -3.73 -3.43 -10.01
N LYS A 18 -4.83 -4.18 -9.97
CA LYS A 18 -4.78 -5.63 -10.01
C LYS A 18 -4.09 -6.14 -11.28
N HIS A 19 -4.38 -5.50 -12.40
CA HIS A 19 -3.75 -5.88 -13.66
C HIS A 19 -2.23 -5.67 -13.59
N LYS A 20 -1.80 -4.54 -13.07
CA LYS A 20 -0.36 -4.25 -12.93
C LYS A 20 0.31 -5.20 -11.95
N LEU A 21 -0.42 -5.69 -10.96
CA LEU A 21 0.10 -6.68 -10.01
C LEU A 21 0.03 -8.11 -10.55
N GLY A 22 -0.59 -8.30 -11.70
CA GLY A 22 -0.71 -9.64 -12.29
C GLY A 22 -1.76 -10.51 -11.62
N ILE A 23 -2.77 -9.91 -11.00
CA ILE A 23 -3.78 -10.67 -10.24
C ILE A 23 -5.21 -10.40 -10.71
N SER A 24 -5.38 -10.07 -11.98
CA SER A 24 -6.71 -9.73 -12.51
C SER A 24 -7.71 -10.86 -12.31
N GLY A 25 -7.26 -12.11 -12.34
CA GLY A 25 -8.15 -13.26 -12.16
C GLY A 25 -8.37 -13.69 -10.73
N VAL A 26 -7.80 -13.00 -9.77
CA VAL A 26 -7.90 -13.36 -8.35
C VAL A 26 -9.04 -12.56 -7.72
N LEU A 27 -9.94 -13.25 -7.00
CA LEU A 27 -10.97 -12.56 -6.23
C LEU A 27 -10.32 -11.74 -5.13
N THR A 28 -10.77 -10.51 -4.96
CA THR A 28 -10.20 -9.60 -3.98
C THR A 28 -11.30 -8.84 -3.25
N SER A 29 -10.94 -8.39 -2.05
CA SER A 29 -11.72 -7.46 -1.26
C SER A 29 -10.83 -6.25 -0.97
N VAL A 30 -11.35 -5.06 -1.18
CA VAL A 30 -10.57 -3.83 -1.12
C VAL A 30 -11.12 -2.92 -0.04
N SER A 31 -10.23 -2.38 0.79
CA SER A 31 -10.60 -1.49 1.88
C SER A 31 -9.42 -0.62 2.27
N SER A 32 -9.67 0.35 3.13
CA SER A 32 -8.60 1.03 3.87
C SER A 32 -8.61 0.48 5.30
N TRP A 33 -7.57 0.84 6.07
CA TRP A 33 -7.45 0.30 7.43
C TRP A 33 -6.77 1.33 8.31
N SER A 34 -7.24 1.42 9.55
CA SER A 34 -6.58 2.27 10.53
C SER A 34 -6.81 1.70 11.94
N VAL A 35 -5.91 2.05 12.83
CA VAL A 35 -6.03 1.67 14.22
C VAL A 35 -5.49 2.82 15.08
N LYS A 36 -6.12 3.02 16.23
CA LYS A 36 -5.75 4.10 17.13
C LYS A 36 -4.58 3.72 18.01
N ASP A 37 -4.02 4.71 18.70
CA ASP A 37 -2.99 4.49 19.70
C ASP A 37 -3.46 3.48 20.73
N ASP A 38 -2.54 2.68 21.21
CA ASP A 38 -2.81 1.62 22.17
C ASP A 38 -1.71 1.61 23.22
N PRO A 39 -2.06 1.51 24.53
CA PRO A 39 -1.03 1.53 25.57
C PRO A 39 -0.03 0.38 25.48
N ILE A 40 -0.43 -0.75 24.91
CA ILE A 40 0.43 -1.93 24.81
C ILE A 40 1.14 -1.98 23.47
N TYR A 41 0.41 -1.73 22.36
CA TYR A 41 0.94 -1.92 21.02
C TYR A 41 1.51 -0.64 20.42
N GLY A 42 1.34 0.50 21.06
CA GLY A 42 1.99 1.74 20.67
C GLY A 42 1.13 2.63 19.77
N GLN A 43 1.81 3.42 18.97
CA GLN A 43 1.15 4.41 18.13
C GLN A 43 0.17 3.78 17.15
N GLY A 44 -0.86 4.55 16.82
CA GLY A 44 -1.80 4.17 15.80
C GLY A 44 -1.14 4.09 14.44
N ALA A 45 -1.87 3.53 13.49
CA ALA A 45 -1.35 3.35 12.14
C ALA A 45 -2.50 3.41 11.15
N GLN A 46 -2.17 3.79 9.92
CA GLN A 46 -3.14 3.89 8.85
C GLN A 46 -2.53 3.31 7.58
N ILE A 47 -3.29 2.47 6.89
CA ILE A 47 -2.88 1.90 5.62
C ILE A 47 -3.83 2.43 4.55
N ASP A 48 -3.26 2.97 3.48
CA ASP A 48 -4.04 3.65 2.45
C ASP A 48 -5.00 2.70 1.74
N LEU A 49 -4.55 1.51 1.43
CA LEU A 49 -5.33 0.57 0.63
C LEU A 49 -4.92 -0.85 0.97
N LEU A 50 -5.89 -1.69 1.28
CA LEU A 50 -5.68 -3.12 1.46
C LEU A 50 -6.35 -3.86 0.33
N ILE A 51 -5.65 -4.79 -0.28
CA ILE A 51 -6.22 -5.72 -1.25
C ILE A 51 -6.06 -7.11 -0.68
N GLU A 52 -7.15 -7.64 -0.11
CA GLU A 52 -7.17 -9.00 0.40
C GLU A 52 -7.50 -9.94 -0.73
N ARG A 53 -6.66 -10.94 -0.92
CA ARG A 53 -6.73 -11.82 -2.07
C ARG A 53 -7.17 -13.21 -1.64
N ALA A 54 -7.95 -13.86 -2.49
CA ALA A 54 -8.40 -15.23 -2.24
C ALA A 54 -7.25 -16.24 -2.30
N ASP A 55 -6.08 -15.84 -2.83
CA ASP A 55 -4.89 -16.71 -2.90
C ASP A 55 -3.97 -16.56 -1.68
N ASN A 56 -4.52 -16.15 -0.55
CA ASN A 56 -3.84 -16.08 0.75
C ASN A 56 -2.74 -15.02 0.82
N VAL A 57 -2.93 -13.92 0.11
CA VAL A 57 -2.03 -12.77 0.15
C VAL A 57 -2.84 -11.52 0.45
N VAL A 58 -2.24 -10.61 1.21
CA VAL A 58 -2.78 -9.25 1.39
C VAL A 58 -1.74 -8.28 0.84
N ASN A 59 -2.12 -7.50 -0.15
CA ASN A 59 -1.29 -6.38 -0.58
C ASN A 59 -1.58 -5.20 0.34
N VAL A 60 -0.57 -4.81 1.12
CA VAL A 60 -0.62 -3.63 1.97
C VAL A 60 -0.07 -2.49 1.14
N CYS A 61 -0.96 -1.65 0.64
CA CYS A 61 -0.59 -0.66 -0.36
C CYS A 61 -0.45 0.70 0.27
N GLU A 62 0.69 1.34 -0.02
CA GLU A 62 0.95 2.72 0.36
C GLU A 62 1.09 3.54 -0.91
N ILE A 63 0.45 4.70 -0.92
CA ILE A 63 0.35 5.53 -2.12
C ILE A 63 1.18 6.78 -1.89
N LYS A 64 2.14 7.02 -2.78
CA LYS A 64 3.01 8.19 -2.69
C LYS A 64 3.08 8.91 -4.02
N PHE A 65 2.92 10.22 -3.95
CA PHE A 65 2.97 11.08 -5.11
C PHE A 65 4.26 11.91 -5.05
N SER A 66 5.06 11.81 -6.09
CA SER A 66 6.30 12.59 -6.15
C SER A 66 6.66 12.85 -7.61
N GLN A 67 7.29 13.98 -7.87
CA GLN A 67 7.68 14.36 -9.24
C GLN A 67 8.78 13.47 -9.77
N ASP A 68 9.65 13.03 -8.89
CA ASP A 68 10.74 12.12 -9.23
C ASP A 68 10.46 10.75 -8.62
N LYS A 69 11.42 9.84 -8.75
CA LYS A 69 11.33 8.57 -8.06
C LYS A 69 11.18 8.81 -6.57
N TYR A 70 10.28 8.05 -5.95
CA TYR A 70 10.06 8.19 -4.51
C TYR A 70 11.17 7.49 -3.74
N VAL A 71 11.75 8.18 -2.76
CA VAL A 71 12.84 7.64 -1.95
C VAL A 71 12.28 7.27 -0.58
N ILE A 72 12.42 6.00 -0.20
CA ILE A 72 12.05 5.55 1.13
C ILE A 72 13.16 5.96 2.08
N SER A 73 12.85 6.89 3.00
CA SER A 73 13.81 7.32 4.01
C SER A 73 13.89 6.29 5.14
N GLN A 74 14.90 6.43 5.99
CA GLN A 74 15.01 5.58 7.18
C GLN A 74 13.76 5.74 8.07
N ASP A 75 13.32 6.97 8.29
CA ASP A 75 12.15 7.21 9.12
C ASP A 75 10.90 6.58 8.52
N TYR A 76 10.72 6.72 7.21
CA TYR A 76 9.56 6.12 6.57
C TYR A 76 9.63 4.60 6.59
N SER A 77 10.83 4.03 6.46
CA SER A 77 10.98 2.57 6.54
C SER A 77 10.53 2.05 7.90
N ARG A 78 10.85 2.77 8.97
CA ARG A 78 10.40 2.42 10.31
C ARG A 78 8.89 2.55 10.44
N ASN A 79 8.33 3.59 9.84
CA ASN A 79 6.88 3.80 9.83
C ASN A 79 6.18 2.65 9.12
N LEU A 80 6.71 2.22 7.98
CA LEU A 80 6.15 1.09 7.24
C LEU A 80 6.21 -0.20 8.07
N ALA A 81 7.34 -0.46 8.72
CA ALA A 81 7.48 -1.64 9.57
C ALA A 81 6.48 -1.60 10.71
N HIS A 82 6.26 -0.44 11.30
CA HIS A 82 5.29 -0.28 12.39
C HIS A 82 3.86 -0.55 11.91
N LYS A 83 3.50 -0.05 10.73
CA LYS A 83 2.18 -0.31 10.17
C LYS A 83 1.92 -1.80 9.98
N ILE A 84 2.91 -2.50 9.43
CA ILE A 84 2.81 -3.93 9.21
C ILE A 84 2.65 -4.66 10.55
N GLU A 85 3.44 -4.29 11.54
CA GLU A 85 3.36 -4.90 12.86
C GLU A 85 2.00 -4.69 13.50
N ARG A 86 1.49 -3.44 13.47
CA ARG A 86 0.17 -3.15 14.04
C ARG A 86 -0.93 -3.90 13.31
N PHE A 87 -0.81 -4.03 12.00
CA PHE A 87 -1.79 -4.77 11.22
C PHE A 87 -1.81 -6.24 11.63
N LEU A 88 -0.64 -6.86 11.75
CA LEU A 88 -0.53 -8.26 12.15
C LEU A 88 -1.06 -8.49 13.56
N GLN A 89 -0.73 -7.60 14.49
CA GLN A 89 -1.19 -7.71 15.88
C GLN A 89 -2.70 -7.58 15.99
N THR A 90 -3.29 -6.71 15.19
CA THR A 90 -4.72 -6.41 15.27
C THR A 90 -5.57 -7.44 14.55
N THR A 91 -5.17 -7.82 13.35
CA THR A 91 -5.99 -8.73 12.52
C THR A 91 -5.67 -10.18 12.75
N LYS A 92 -4.44 -10.48 13.22
CA LYS A 92 -3.95 -11.84 13.42
C LYS A 92 -4.09 -12.69 12.15
N THR A 93 -3.97 -12.05 11.00
CA THR A 93 -4.12 -12.72 9.73
C THR A 93 -3.01 -13.74 9.52
N ARG A 94 -3.35 -14.84 8.87
CA ARG A 94 -2.38 -15.86 8.47
C ARG A 94 -1.95 -15.69 7.02
N LYS A 95 -2.52 -14.73 6.32
CA LYS A 95 -2.15 -14.47 4.94
C LYS A 95 -0.77 -13.86 4.87
N THR A 96 -0.10 -14.07 3.76
CA THR A 96 1.20 -13.45 3.50
C THR A 96 0.98 -11.98 3.17
N LEU A 97 1.76 -11.10 3.79
CA LEU A 97 1.66 -9.67 3.50
C LEU A 97 2.68 -9.28 2.45
N HIS A 98 2.21 -8.59 1.43
CA HIS A 98 3.09 -7.99 0.40
C HIS A 98 3.00 -6.47 0.54
N LEU A 99 4.08 -5.87 1.03
CA LEU A 99 4.16 -4.41 1.05
C LEU A 99 4.24 -3.93 -0.39
N THR A 100 3.28 -3.10 -0.77
CA THR A 100 3.09 -2.68 -2.15
C THR A 100 3.11 -1.16 -2.20
N MET A 101 4.00 -0.60 -3.01
CA MET A 101 4.06 0.85 -3.18
C MET A 101 3.44 1.22 -4.50
N ILE A 102 2.50 2.15 -4.45
CA ILE A 102 1.86 2.71 -5.63
C ILE A 102 2.37 4.14 -5.78
N THR A 103 3.09 4.39 -6.85
CA THR A 103 3.71 5.69 -7.09
C THR A 103 3.45 6.15 -8.51
N VAL A 104 3.73 7.41 -8.76
CA VAL A 104 3.61 7.97 -10.11
C VAL A 104 4.85 7.64 -10.93
N ASN A 105 6.03 7.73 -10.34
CA ASN A 105 7.29 7.65 -11.09
C ASN A 105 8.23 6.54 -10.62
N GLY A 106 7.74 5.62 -9.80
CA GLY A 106 8.53 4.49 -9.32
C GLY A 106 9.30 4.80 -8.05
N LEU A 107 10.03 3.81 -7.57
CA LEU A 107 10.83 3.92 -6.34
C LEU A 107 12.31 4.00 -6.70
N ALA A 108 13.03 4.82 -5.94
CA ALA A 108 14.49 4.78 -5.98
C ALA A 108 14.97 3.48 -5.33
N HIS A 109 16.01 2.88 -5.91
CA HIS A 109 16.56 1.61 -5.40
C HIS A 109 17.66 1.90 -4.39
N ASN A 110 17.26 2.19 -3.16
CA ASN A 110 18.20 2.42 -2.07
C ASN A 110 18.20 1.22 -1.12
N GLU A 111 18.78 1.41 0.06
CA GLU A 111 18.93 0.31 1.01
C GLU A 111 17.59 -0.19 1.56
N TYR A 112 16.52 0.61 1.45
CA TYR A 112 15.20 0.23 1.96
C TYR A 112 14.27 -0.31 0.88
N TRP A 113 14.68 -0.24 -0.38
CA TRP A 113 13.85 -0.69 -1.49
C TRP A 113 13.48 -2.17 -1.37
N GLY A 114 14.37 -2.97 -0.80
CA GLY A 114 14.16 -4.42 -0.69
C GLY A 114 13.03 -4.82 0.24
N MET A 115 12.52 -3.90 1.07
CA MET A 115 11.38 -4.22 1.93
C MET A 115 10.04 -4.21 1.17
N VAL A 116 10.05 -3.74 -0.08
CA VAL A 116 8.84 -3.63 -0.91
C VAL A 116 8.76 -4.85 -1.82
N GLN A 117 7.69 -5.62 -1.68
CA GLN A 117 7.51 -6.83 -2.50
C GLN A 117 6.94 -6.52 -3.88
N SER A 118 6.15 -5.46 -4.00
CA SER A 118 5.49 -5.13 -5.26
C SER A 118 5.49 -3.63 -5.47
N GLU A 119 5.69 -3.21 -6.72
CA GLU A 119 5.60 -1.81 -7.11
C GLU A 119 4.56 -1.67 -8.21
N VAL A 120 3.76 -0.63 -8.10
CA VAL A 120 2.85 -0.23 -9.16
C VAL A 120 3.20 1.20 -9.52
N VAL A 121 3.65 1.41 -10.76
CA VAL A 121 3.84 2.74 -11.30
C VAL A 121 2.57 3.05 -12.07
N ALA A 122 1.83 3.98 -11.55
CA ALA A 122 0.44 4.16 -11.94
C ALA A 122 0.17 5.60 -12.38
N ASP A 123 1.07 6.16 -13.20
CA ASP A 123 0.86 7.52 -13.67
C ASP A 123 -0.45 7.64 -14.44
N ASP A 124 -0.85 6.58 -15.14
CA ASP A 124 -2.13 6.58 -15.87
C ASP A 124 -3.33 6.79 -14.92
N LEU A 125 -3.21 6.37 -13.67
CA LEU A 125 -4.28 6.53 -12.70
C LEU A 125 -4.44 7.97 -12.24
N PHE A 126 -3.42 8.81 -12.45
CA PHE A 126 -3.39 10.16 -11.95
C PHE A 126 -3.56 11.21 -13.05
N HIS A 127 -3.78 10.77 -14.27
CA HIS A 127 -4.07 11.64 -15.41
C HIS A 127 -5.49 11.42 -15.90
N GLU A 128 -6.02 12.42 -16.56
CA GLU A 128 -7.38 12.32 -17.11
C GLU A 128 -7.44 11.47 -18.39
#